data_ffd895fbf29ccecc68931ba6505f4e5f
#
_entry.id   ffd895fbf29ccecc68931ba6505f4e5f
#
_cell.length_a   1.000
_cell.length_b   1.000
_cell.length_c   1.000
_cell.angle_alpha   90.00
_cell.angle_beta   90.00
_cell.angle_gamma   90.00
#
_symmetry.space_group_name_H-M   'P 1'
#
loop_
_entity.id
_entity.type
_entity.pdbx_description
1 polymer ?
#
loop_
_entity_poly.entity_id
_entity_poly.type
_entity_poly.pdbx_seq_one_letter_code
_entity_poly.pdbx_strand_id
1 'polypeptide(L)'
;MVGMKQAAVHPSHPDILKRLKRVEGHLRTIVAMIEASRSCLEIAQQLQAVEKAVGAAKKALVHDHIDHCLEHAISPATPGASKTLDEFKEITKYL
;
A
#
# COMPACT_ATOMS: atom_id res chain seq x y z
N MET A 1 16.11 -13.00 -4.56
CA MET A 1 15.53 -13.22 -5.13
C MET A 1 14.56 -14.03 -4.94
N VAL A 2 14.57 -14.63 -4.64
CA VAL A 2 13.77 -15.50 -4.35
C VAL A 2 12.43 -15.15 -3.98
N GLY A 3 12.21 -14.23 -3.25
CA GLY A 3 10.91 -13.87 -2.83
C GLY A 3 9.98 -13.56 -3.93
N MET A 4 10.46 -13.55 -5.05
CA MET A 4 9.68 -13.16 -6.09
C MET A 4 8.56 -14.02 -6.36
N LYS A 5 8.59 -15.20 -6.02
CA LYS A 5 7.53 -15.99 -6.35
C LYS A 5 6.27 -15.52 -5.78
N GLN A 6 6.28 -14.85 -4.71
CA GLN A 6 5.05 -14.45 -4.16
C GLN A 6 4.46 -13.34 -4.90
N ALA A 7 5.23 -12.64 -5.60
CA ALA A 7 4.75 -11.47 -6.27
C ALA A 7 3.65 -11.78 -7.25
N ALA A 8 3.58 -13.02 -7.65
CA ALA A 8 2.60 -13.38 -8.64
C ALA A 8 1.19 -13.23 -8.12
N VAL A 9 1.06 -13.12 -6.84
CA VAL A 9 -0.24 -13.13 -6.26
C VAL A 9 -1.03 -11.85 -6.45
N HIS A 10 -0.37 -10.71 -6.46
CA HIS A 10 -1.07 -9.44 -6.53
C HIS A 10 -0.56 -8.58 -7.68
N PRO A 11 -1.36 -8.41 -8.71
CA PRO A 11 -0.93 -7.62 -9.87
C PRO A 11 -0.60 -6.17 -9.55
N SER A 12 -1.19 -5.62 -8.51
CA SER A 12 -0.95 -4.22 -8.16
C SER A 12 0.36 -3.99 -7.41
N HIS A 13 0.97 -5.05 -6.86
CA HIS A 13 2.15 -4.89 -6.03
C HIS A 13 3.32 -4.18 -6.72
N PRO A 14 3.65 -4.47 -7.98
CA PRO A 14 4.74 -3.74 -8.63
C PRO A 14 4.47 -2.24 -8.74
N ASP A 15 3.24 -1.86 -9.00
CA ASP A 15 2.88 -0.44 -9.08
C ASP A 15 2.93 0.21 -7.70
N ILE A 16 2.44 -0.49 -6.69
CA ILE A 16 2.48 0.01 -5.32
C ILE A 16 3.91 0.18 -4.86
N LEU A 17 4.79 -0.76 -5.19
CA LEU A 17 6.19 -0.67 -4.84
C LEU A 17 6.82 0.58 -5.46
N LYS A 18 6.52 0.84 -6.71
CA LYS A 18 7.03 2.01 -7.41
C LYS A 18 6.57 3.29 -6.72
N ARG A 19 5.30 3.35 -6.32
CA ARG A 19 4.75 4.49 -5.62
C ARG A 19 5.44 4.71 -4.27
N LEU A 20 5.67 3.63 -3.54
CA LEU A 20 6.31 3.73 -2.23
C LEU A 20 7.78 4.13 -2.34
N LYS A 21 8.46 3.69 -3.38
CA LYS A 21 9.83 4.13 -3.59
C LYS A 21 9.92 5.62 -3.89
N ARG A 22 8.91 6.14 -4.58
CA ARG A 22 8.83 7.58 -4.81
C ARG A 22 8.61 8.32 -3.49
N VAL A 23 7.79 7.74 -2.60
CA VAL A 23 7.56 8.32 -1.27
C VAL A 23 8.85 8.31 -0.45
N GLU A 24 9.64 7.24 -0.55
CA GLU A 24 10.92 7.19 0.14
C GLU A 24 11.81 8.38 -0.24
N GLY A 25 11.90 8.65 -1.54
CA GLY A 25 12.69 9.78 -2.00
C GLY A 25 12.13 11.10 -1.51
N HIS A 26 10.81 11.23 -1.48
CA HIS A 26 10.16 12.43 -1.00
C HIS A 26 10.41 12.64 0.49
N LEU A 27 10.40 11.55 1.26
CA LEU A 27 10.69 11.64 2.69
C LEU A 27 12.14 12.10 2.93
N ARG A 28 13.07 11.62 2.14
CA ARG A 28 14.45 12.08 2.26
C ARG A 28 14.57 13.58 2.00
N THR A 29 13.81 14.08 1.04
CA THR A 29 13.80 15.50 0.75
C THR A 29 13.24 16.28 1.95
N ILE A 30 12.18 15.76 2.58
CA ILE A 30 11.59 16.42 3.73
C ILE A 30 12.58 16.47 4.90
N VAL A 31 13.29 15.38 5.13
CA VAL A 31 14.32 15.35 6.16
C VAL A 31 15.37 16.44 5.90
N ALA A 32 15.81 16.57 4.65
CA ALA A 32 16.77 17.58 4.28
C ALA A 32 16.22 18.99 4.47
N MET A 33 14.93 19.18 4.22
CA MET A 33 14.30 20.49 4.44
C MET A 33 14.31 20.87 5.91
N ILE A 34 14.06 19.91 6.78
CA ILE A 34 14.11 20.17 8.23
C ILE A 34 15.54 20.51 8.65
N GLU A 35 16.49 19.75 8.14
CA GLU A 35 17.91 20.00 8.46
C GLU A 35 18.37 21.36 7.97
N ALA A 36 17.78 21.82 6.86
CA ALA A 36 18.11 23.12 6.28
C ALA A 36 17.28 24.25 6.88
N SER A 37 16.52 23.97 7.90
CA SER A 37 15.67 24.97 8.58
C SER A 37 14.68 25.66 7.65
N ARG A 38 14.09 24.90 6.71
CA ARG A 38 13.06 25.44 5.86
C ARG A 38 11.82 25.76 6.70
N SER A 39 10.92 26.56 6.17
CA SER A 39 9.77 27.00 6.94
C SER A 39 8.84 25.83 7.29
N CYS A 40 8.20 25.95 8.45
CA CYS A 40 7.26 24.91 8.88
C CYS A 40 6.10 24.77 7.90
N LEU A 41 5.69 25.87 7.28
CA LEU A 41 4.62 25.82 6.30
C LEU A 41 5.02 24.96 5.11
N GLU A 42 6.22 25.16 4.58
CA GLU A 42 6.70 24.37 3.46
C GLU A 42 6.80 22.89 3.83
N ILE A 43 7.31 22.61 5.01
CA ILE A 43 7.47 21.25 5.48
C ILE A 43 6.11 20.59 5.64
N ALA A 44 5.14 21.31 6.22
CA ALA A 44 3.79 20.78 6.40
C ALA A 44 3.13 20.45 5.06
N GLN A 45 3.34 21.30 4.06
CA GLN A 45 2.77 21.07 2.72
C GLN A 45 3.36 19.81 2.10
N GLN A 46 4.66 19.59 2.29
CA GLN A 46 5.31 18.40 1.77
C GLN A 46 4.84 17.14 2.49
N LEU A 47 4.66 17.23 3.80
CA LEU A 47 4.14 16.10 4.57
C LEU A 47 2.73 15.75 4.15
N GLN A 48 1.93 16.76 3.85
CA GLN A 48 0.57 16.52 3.37
C GLN A 48 0.58 15.76 2.06
N ALA A 49 1.51 16.09 1.17
CA ALA A 49 1.62 15.39 -0.11
C ALA A 49 2.03 13.94 0.10
N VAL A 50 2.96 13.68 1.03
CA VAL A 50 3.38 12.31 1.33
C VAL A 50 2.23 11.53 1.95
N GLU A 51 1.48 12.16 2.84
CA GLU A 51 0.35 11.51 3.48
C GLU A 51 -0.68 11.06 2.44
N LYS A 52 -0.96 11.91 1.47
CA LYS A 52 -1.90 11.57 0.40
C LYS A 52 -1.37 10.43 -0.45
N ALA A 53 -0.08 10.46 -0.76
CA ALA A 53 0.53 9.42 -1.59
C ALA A 53 0.49 8.06 -0.90
N VAL A 54 0.78 8.04 0.41
CA VAL A 54 0.74 6.79 1.17
C VAL A 54 -0.70 6.28 1.26
N GLY A 55 -1.65 7.20 1.48
CA GLY A 55 -3.06 6.83 1.51
C GLY A 55 -3.53 6.22 0.21
N ALA A 56 -3.09 6.77 -0.92
CA ALA A 56 -3.46 6.24 -2.23
C ALA A 56 -2.86 4.85 -2.43
N ALA A 57 -1.62 4.64 -1.99
CA ALA A 57 -0.99 3.32 -2.10
C ALA A 57 -1.72 2.30 -1.25
N LYS A 58 -2.10 2.69 -0.04
CA LYS A 58 -2.85 1.81 0.85
C LYS A 58 -4.19 1.43 0.22
N LYS A 59 -4.88 2.41 -0.34
CA LYS A 59 -6.19 2.18 -0.95
C LYS A 59 -6.06 1.21 -2.13
N ALA A 60 -5.03 1.38 -2.95
CA ALA A 60 -4.81 0.48 -4.07
C ALA A 60 -4.54 -0.95 -3.59
N LEU A 61 -3.75 -1.09 -2.53
CA LEU A 61 -3.45 -2.39 -1.98
C LEU A 61 -4.71 -3.07 -1.43
N VAL A 62 -5.50 -2.32 -0.67
CA VAL A 62 -6.70 -2.87 -0.06
C VAL A 62 -7.72 -3.27 -1.11
N HIS A 63 -7.92 -2.44 -2.14
CA HIS A 63 -8.85 -2.77 -3.19
C HIS A 63 -8.42 -4.01 -3.97
N ASP A 64 -7.13 -4.12 -4.26
CA ASP A 64 -6.61 -5.28 -4.96
C ASP A 64 -6.82 -6.55 -4.14
N HIS A 65 -6.58 -6.46 -2.84
CA HIS A 65 -6.77 -7.61 -1.95
C HIS A 65 -8.24 -8.02 -1.87
N ILE A 66 -9.13 -7.05 -1.80
CA ILE A 66 -10.56 -7.34 -1.75
C ILE A 66 -11.01 -8.03 -3.04
N ASP A 67 -10.59 -7.50 -4.19
CA ASP A 67 -10.93 -8.12 -5.47
C ASP A 67 -10.45 -9.56 -5.54
N HIS A 68 -9.21 -9.76 -5.09
CA HIS A 68 -8.62 -11.09 -5.11
C HIS A 68 -9.37 -12.04 -4.17
N CYS A 69 -9.76 -11.57 -3.00
CA CYS A 69 -10.51 -12.39 -2.06
C CYS A 69 -11.89 -12.74 -2.61
N LEU A 70 -12.54 -11.80 -3.28
CA LEU A 70 -13.85 -12.06 -3.83
C LEU A 70 -13.79 -13.11 -4.93
N GLU A 71 -12.76 -13.06 -5.76
CA GLU A 71 -12.58 -14.07 -6.78
C GLU A 71 -12.42 -15.45 -6.15
N HIS A 72 -11.68 -15.54 -5.09
CA HIS A 72 -11.47 -16.82 -4.41
C HIS A 72 -12.72 -17.28 -3.68
N ALA A 73 -13.52 -16.37 -3.20
CA ALA A 73 -14.73 -16.72 -2.46
C ALA A 73 -15.81 -17.32 -3.35
N ILE A 74 -15.71 -17.13 -4.65
CA ILE A 74 -16.68 -17.69 -5.58
C ILE A 74 -16.59 -19.22 -5.61
N SER A 75 -15.45 -19.77 -5.23
CA SER A 75 -15.24 -21.20 -5.18
C SER A 75 -15.22 -21.68 -3.75
N PRO A 76 -16.34 -21.95 -3.16
CA PRO A 76 -16.41 -22.35 -1.76
C PRO A 76 -15.67 -23.65 -1.45
N ALA A 77 -15.46 -24.46 -2.44
CA ALA A 77 -14.76 -25.73 -2.22
C ALA A 77 -13.24 -25.55 -2.19
N THR A 78 -12.75 -24.36 -2.45
CA THR A 78 -11.33 -24.12 -2.48
C THR A 78 -10.72 -24.24 -1.08
N PRO A 79 -9.66 -25.02 -0.92
CA PRO A 79 -8.99 -25.12 0.37
C PRO A 79 -8.54 -23.73 0.83
N GLY A 80 -8.78 -23.44 2.08
CA GLY A 80 -8.37 -22.14 2.61
C GLY A 80 -9.40 -21.05 2.44
N ALA A 81 -10.59 -21.34 1.93
CA ALA A 81 -11.61 -20.34 1.75
C ALA A 81 -11.96 -19.63 3.05
N SER A 82 -11.98 -20.36 4.16
CA SER A 82 -12.29 -19.79 5.45
C SER A 82 -11.24 -18.78 5.89
N LYS A 83 -9.98 -19.11 5.66
CA LYS A 83 -8.88 -18.22 6.01
C LYS A 83 -8.92 -16.95 5.15
N THR A 84 -9.25 -17.12 3.88
CA THR A 84 -9.38 -15.99 2.97
C THR A 84 -10.47 -15.04 3.43
N LEU A 85 -11.56 -15.58 3.93
CA LEU A 85 -12.66 -14.77 4.41
C LEU A 85 -12.27 -14.01 5.68
N ASP A 86 -11.51 -14.64 6.56
CA ASP A 86 -11.03 -13.98 7.77
C ASP A 86 -10.10 -12.83 7.42
N GLU A 87 -9.23 -13.03 6.46
CA GLU A 87 -8.34 -11.99 5.98
C GLU A 87 -9.12 -10.83 5.38
N PHE A 88 -10.17 -11.14 4.63
CA PHE A 88 -11.02 -10.12 4.04
C PHE A 88 -11.61 -9.23 5.13
N LYS A 89 -12.10 -9.84 6.22
CA LYS A 89 -12.68 -9.08 7.31
C LYS A 89 -11.65 -8.18 7.96
N GLU A 90 -10.43 -8.68 8.13
CA GLU A 90 -9.39 -7.90 8.76
C GLU A 90 -8.98 -6.70 7.92
N ILE A 91 -8.80 -6.92 6.63
CA ILE A 91 -8.30 -5.85 5.79
C ILE A 91 -9.31 -4.73 5.58
N THR A 92 -10.60 -5.02 5.72
CA THR A 92 -11.61 -3.98 5.56
C THR A 92 -11.51 -2.91 6.63
N LYS A 93 -10.82 -3.18 7.73
CA LYS A 93 -10.60 -2.18 8.76
C LYS A 93 -9.74 -1.04 8.28
N TYR A 94 -9.02 -1.24 7.19
CA TYR A 94 -8.09 -0.24 6.68
C TYR A 94 -8.58 0.48 5.43
N LEU A 95 -9.87 0.34 5.14
CA LEU A 95 -10.45 1.02 3.98
C LEU A 95 -10.46 2.53 4.12
#